data_6b373fff27da8d5a250f90bc2ce43e6c
#
_entry.id   6b373fff27da8d5a250f90bc2ce43e6c
#
_cell.length_a   1.000
_cell.length_b   1.000
_cell.length_c   1.000
_cell.angle_alpha   90.00
_cell.angle_beta   90.00
_cell.angle_gamma   90.00
#
_symmetry.space_group_name_H-M   'P 1'
#
loop_
_entity.id
_entity.type
_entity.pdbx_description
1 polymer ?
#
loop_
_entity_poly.entity_id
_entity_poly.type
_entity_poly.pdbx_seq_one_letter_code
_entity_poly.pdbx_strand_id
1 'polypeptide(L)'
;MSTDDIINEVTNYKPFIQGITVSGGECTLQEDFLISLFTKAKSLGLTCFVDSNGSKDFKEMANLLELCDGVMLDVKSFDNSIHNKYIDFDNKHVLSNLDYLASIGKLYEVRTVIVPEIFNNEETVKRVSEIINKYDPNIRYKLIKFRNLGVRHSLKSHPSPSDKYMDELKNISEKNGCKNIIIV
;
A
#
# COMPACT_ATOMS: atom_id res chain seq x y z
N MET A 1 7.22 -23.21 3.71
CA MET A 1 8.54 -22.58 3.48
C MET A 1 8.92 -21.89 4.76
N SER A 2 10.09 -22.13 5.31
CA SER A 2 10.62 -21.46 6.50
C SER A 2 11.27 -20.11 6.12
N THR A 3 11.56 -19.27 7.13
CA THR A 3 12.35 -18.05 6.88
C THR A 3 13.76 -18.37 6.40
N ASP A 4 14.34 -19.51 6.83
CA ASP A 4 15.66 -19.94 6.36
C ASP A 4 15.65 -20.35 4.88
N ASP A 5 14.60 -21.03 4.42
CA ASP A 5 14.46 -21.36 2.99
C ASP A 5 14.44 -20.10 2.13
N ILE A 6 13.69 -19.06 2.58
CA ILE A 6 13.61 -17.78 1.85
C ILE A 6 14.96 -17.07 1.87
N ILE A 7 15.64 -17.01 3.01
CA ILE A 7 16.94 -16.32 3.13
C ILE A 7 18.02 -17.03 2.29
N ASN A 8 18.01 -18.35 2.23
CA ASN A 8 18.91 -19.09 1.34
C ASN A 8 18.70 -18.71 -0.13
N GLU A 9 17.43 -18.62 -0.56
CA GLU A 9 17.10 -18.17 -1.91
C GLU A 9 17.50 -16.71 -2.14
N VAL A 10 17.15 -15.81 -1.23
CA VAL A 10 17.52 -14.37 -1.28
C VAL A 10 19.04 -14.19 -1.38
N THR A 11 19.81 -15.02 -0.69
CA THR A 11 21.29 -14.95 -0.69
C THR A 11 21.87 -15.20 -2.09
N ASN A 12 21.24 -16.05 -2.89
CA ASN A 12 21.66 -16.30 -4.28
C ASN A 12 21.50 -15.07 -5.15
N TYR A 13 20.53 -14.20 -4.83
CA TYR A 13 20.25 -12.97 -5.58
C TYR A 13 20.87 -11.70 -4.96
N LYS A 14 21.49 -11.82 -3.79
CA LYS A 14 22.05 -10.66 -3.06
C LYS A 14 22.92 -9.72 -3.91
N PRO A 15 23.78 -10.17 -4.84
CA PRO A 15 24.55 -9.26 -5.68
C PRO A 15 23.72 -8.36 -6.60
N PHE A 16 22.43 -8.69 -6.82
CA PHE A 16 21.55 -8.03 -7.78
C PHE A 16 20.38 -7.28 -7.13
N ILE A 17 20.19 -7.40 -5.81
CA ILE A 17 19.08 -6.82 -5.08
C ILE A 17 19.55 -5.92 -3.95
N GLN A 18 18.77 -4.89 -3.63
CA GLN A 18 19.02 -3.99 -2.50
C GLN A 18 18.11 -4.28 -1.31
N GLY A 19 17.04 -5.05 -1.52
CA GLY A 19 16.06 -5.34 -0.48
C GLY A 19 15.02 -6.36 -0.91
N ILE A 20 14.13 -6.63 0.02
CA ILE A 20 12.99 -7.52 -0.16
C ILE A 20 11.70 -6.77 0.15
N THR A 21 10.63 -7.14 -0.56
CA THR A 21 9.27 -6.71 -0.24
C THR A 21 8.45 -7.97 0.03
N VAL A 22 7.72 -7.98 1.14
CA VAL A 22 6.82 -9.08 1.46
C VAL A 22 5.38 -8.64 1.20
N SER A 23 4.71 -9.44 0.39
CA SER A 23 3.31 -9.31 -0.01
C SER A 23 2.61 -10.68 0.18
N GLY A 24 1.39 -10.80 -0.25
CA GLY A 24 0.63 -12.06 -0.21
C GLY A 24 -0.85 -11.77 -0.10
N GLY A 25 -1.67 -12.61 0.53
CA GLY A 25 -3.05 -12.24 0.85
C GLY A 25 -3.07 -11.01 1.77
N GLU A 26 -2.61 -11.16 3.01
CA GLU A 26 -2.22 -10.08 3.92
C GLU A 26 -1.06 -10.58 4.79
N CYS A 27 0.13 -10.09 4.52
CA CYS A 27 1.35 -10.61 5.16
C CYS A 27 1.42 -10.25 6.66
N THR A 28 0.80 -9.14 7.09
CA THR A 28 0.78 -8.72 8.50
C THR A 28 -0.01 -9.66 9.42
N LEU A 29 -0.78 -10.59 8.86
CA LEU A 29 -1.39 -11.68 9.62
C LEU A 29 -0.37 -12.70 10.16
N GLN A 30 0.86 -12.65 9.66
CA GLN A 30 1.98 -13.52 10.06
C GLN A 30 3.14 -12.68 10.61
N GLU A 31 2.86 -11.83 11.59
CA GLU A 31 3.81 -10.84 12.12
C GLU A 31 5.13 -11.49 12.60
N ASP A 32 5.05 -12.56 13.39
CA ASP A 32 6.23 -13.27 13.90
C ASP A 32 7.13 -13.80 12.77
N PHE A 33 6.50 -14.26 11.69
CA PHE A 33 7.22 -14.70 10.49
C PHE A 33 7.93 -13.51 9.82
N LEU A 34 7.27 -12.38 9.68
CA LEU A 34 7.86 -11.16 9.12
C LEU A 34 9.04 -10.66 9.96
N ILE A 35 8.88 -10.62 11.28
CA ILE A 35 9.95 -10.23 12.22
C ILE A 35 11.17 -11.15 12.04
N SER A 36 10.96 -12.47 12.04
CA SER A 36 12.04 -13.44 11.83
C SER A 36 12.74 -13.26 10.48
N LEU A 37 11.95 -13.07 9.41
CA LEU A 37 12.48 -12.89 8.06
C LEU A 37 13.27 -11.57 7.93
N PHE A 38 12.71 -10.48 8.42
CA PHE A 38 13.35 -9.15 8.34
C PHE A 38 14.61 -9.07 9.19
N THR A 39 14.63 -9.69 10.37
CA THR A 39 15.84 -9.78 11.18
C THR A 39 16.99 -10.42 10.40
N LYS A 40 16.73 -11.51 9.71
CA LYS A 40 17.73 -12.22 8.88
C LYS A 40 18.11 -11.39 7.63
N ALA A 41 17.13 -10.78 6.96
CA ALA A 41 17.40 -9.94 5.78
C ALA A 41 18.24 -8.70 6.15
N LYS A 42 17.94 -8.06 7.28
CA LYS A 42 18.74 -6.94 7.82
C LYS A 42 20.18 -7.34 8.11
N SER A 43 20.43 -8.54 8.65
CA SER A 43 21.80 -9.04 8.87
C SER A 43 22.61 -9.22 7.57
N LEU A 44 21.92 -9.35 6.44
CA LEU A 44 22.52 -9.36 5.10
C LEU A 44 22.68 -7.96 4.49
N GLY A 45 22.28 -6.89 5.20
CA GLY A 45 22.31 -5.51 4.70
C GLY A 45 21.23 -5.15 3.71
N LEU A 46 20.11 -5.91 3.70
CA LEU A 46 18.99 -5.67 2.80
C LEU A 46 17.96 -4.73 3.42
N THR A 47 17.30 -3.91 2.59
CA THR A 47 16.10 -3.17 3.00
C THR A 47 14.89 -4.09 2.99
N CYS A 48 13.92 -3.81 3.90
CA CYS A 48 12.73 -4.64 4.11
C CYS A 48 11.46 -3.79 4.00
N PHE A 49 10.58 -4.15 3.08
CA PHE A 49 9.31 -3.45 2.87
C PHE A 49 8.12 -4.38 3.10
N VAL A 50 7.07 -3.83 3.69
CA VAL A 50 5.76 -4.51 3.84
C VAL A 50 4.79 -3.95 2.80
N ASP A 51 4.11 -4.85 2.08
CA ASP A 51 3.00 -4.55 1.17
C ASP A 51 1.70 -5.04 1.82
N SER A 52 0.86 -4.10 2.28
CA SER A 52 -0.29 -4.38 3.13
C SER A 52 -1.58 -3.76 2.61
N ASN A 53 -2.68 -4.49 2.80
CA ASN A 53 -4.03 -3.96 2.61
C ASN A 53 -4.53 -3.11 3.81
N GLY A 54 -3.73 -2.99 4.86
CA GLY A 54 -4.01 -2.18 6.04
C GLY A 54 -5.07 -2.73 7.00
N SER A 55 -5.45 -4.00 6.88
CA SER A 55 -6.49 -4.61 7.71
C SER A 55 -6.10 -4.81 9.18
N LYS A 56 -4.81 -4.84 9.48
CA LYS A 56 -4.26 -4.90 10.82
C LYS A 56 -3.81 -3.53 11.30
N ASP A 57 -3.90 -3.27 12.61
CA ASP A 57 -3.44 -2.01 13.20
C ASP A 57 -1.92 -2.00 13.36
N PHE A 58 -1.22 -1.19 12.57
CA PHE A 58 0.24 -1.05 12.67
C PHE A 58 0.72 -0.43 13.99
N LYS A 59 -0.15 0.22 14.76
CA LYS A 59 0.20 0.72 16.11
C LYS A 59 0.52 -0.41 17.09
N GLU A 60 -0.01 -1.60 16.83
CA GLU A 60 0.24 -2.80 17.63
C GLU A 60 1.49 -3.58 17.16
N MET A 61 2.15 -3.15 16.06
CA MET A 61 3.24 -3.88 15.40
C MET A 61 4.59 -3.16 15.55
N ALA A 62 4.91 -2.67 16.75
CA ALA A 62 6.12 -1.88 16.99
C ALA A 62 7.40 -2.64 16.58
N ASN A 63 7.51 -3.92 16.93
CA ASN A 63 8.68 -4.74 16.64
C ASN A 63 8.88 -4.94 15.13
N LEU A 64 7.80 -5.11 14.36
CA LEU A 64 7.85 -5.20 12.92
C LEU A 64 8.29 -3.86 12.31
N LEU A 65 7.74 -2.75 12.81
CA LEU A 65 8.06 -1.41 12.29
C LEU A 65 9.50 -0.98 12.57
N GLU A 66 10.14 -1.47 13.64
CA GLU A 66 11.58 -1.24 13.88
C GLU A 66 12.45 -1.86 12.78
N LEU A 67 12.09 -3.04 12.30
CA LEU A 67 12.83 -3.78 11.27
C LEU A 67 12.47 -3.32 9.84
N CYS A 68 11.26 -2.79 9.66
CA CYS A 68 10.74 -2.38 8.37
C CYS A 68 11.31 -1.02 7.94
N ASP A 69 11.80 -0.91 6.71
CA ASP A 69 12.25 0.37 6.12
C ASP A 69 11.08 1.20 5.60
N GLY A 70 9.96 0.57 5.28
CA GLY A 70 8.74 1.26 4.87
C GLY A 70 7.59 0.32 4.54
N VAL A 71 6.40 0.89 4.56
CA VAL A 71 5.14 0.21 4.26
C VAL A 71 4.55 0.78 2.98
N MET A 72 4.14 -0.10 2.07
CA MET A 72 3.27 0.21 0.93
C MET A 72 1.85 -0.13 1.35
N LEU A 73 0.98 0.88 1.41
CA LEU A 73 -0.38 0.76 1.94
C LEU A 73 -1.43 0.93 0.85
N ASP A 74 -2.34 -0.03 0.74
CA ASP A 74 -3.50 0.05 -0.13
C ASP A 74 -4.62 0.85 0.54
N VAL A 75 -5.00 2.00 -0.03
CA VAL A 75 -6.17 2.79 0.37
C VAL A 75 -7.18 2.80 -0.78
N LYS A 76 -8.21 1.98 -0.68
CA LYS A 76 -9.16 1.74 -1.78
C LYS A 76 -10.34 2.72 -1.79
N SER A 77 -10.82 3.14 -0.61
CA SER A 77 -11.91 4.11 -0.47
C SER A 77 -11.92 4.72 0.93
N PHE A 78 -12.25 6.02 1.02
CA PHE A 78 -12.58 6.69 2.28
C PHE A 78 -14.03 6.43 2.72
N ASP A 79 -14.92 6.09 1.80
CA ASP A 79 -16.30 5.70 2.13
C ASP A 79 -16.33 4.29 2.70
N ASN A 80 -16.67 4.18 4.00
CA ASN A 80 -16.71 2.91 4.70
C ASN A 80 -17.83 1.98 4.19
N SER A 81 -18.95 2.53 3.75
CA SER A 81 -20.07 1.73 3.24
C SER A 81 -19.70 1.04 1.92
N ILE A 82 -19.05 1.78 1.05
CA ILE A 82 -18.54 1.29 -0.23
C ILE A 82 -17.38 0.32 0.00
N HIS A 83 -16.47 0.64 0.93
CA HIS A 83 -15.37 -0.25 1.29
C HIS A 83 -15.88 -1.59 1.80
N ASN A 84 -16.81 -1.59 2.75
CA ASN A 84 -17.45 -2.82 3.24
C ASN A 84 -18.13 -3.62 2.12
N LYS A 85 -18.88 -2.95 1.25
CA LYS A 85 -19.62 -3.61 0.17
C LYS A 85 -18.73 -4.35 -0.84
N TYR A 86 -17.55 -3.77 -1.18
CA TYR A 86 -16.70 -4.31 -2.24
C TYR A 86 -15.44 -5.02 -1.75
N ILE A 87 -15.00 -4.71 -0.53
CA ILE A 87 -13.79 -5.29 0.07
C ILE A 87 -14.15 -6.32 1.16
N ASP A 88 -15.41 -6.34 1.63
CA ASP A 88 -15.96 -7.17 2.73
C ASP A 88 -15.31 -6.87 4.10
N PHE A 89 -14.89 -5.60 4.31
CA PHE A 89 -14.09 -5.20 5.45
C PHE A 89 -14.22 -3.69 5.67
N ASP A 90 -14.25 -3.21 6.92
CA ASP A 90 -14.26 -1.77 7.18
C ASP A 90 -12.90 -1.12 6.92
N ASN A 91 -12.91 0.20 6.65
CA ASN A 91 -11.69 0.93 6.35
C ASN A 91 -11.04 1.63 7.56
N LYS A 92 -11.53 1.37 8.78
CA LYS A 92 -11.09 2.07 9.98
C LYS A 92 -9.59 1.90 10.25
N HIS A 93 -9.10 0.65 10.20
CA HIS A 93 -7.67 0.40 10.39
C HIS A 93 -6.85 0.97 9.22
N VAL A 94 -7.34 0.84 7.97
CA VAL A 94 -6.66 1.37 6.79
C VAL A 94 -6.40 2.87 6.93
N LEU A 95 -7.43 3.64 7.30
CA LEU A 95 -7.32 5.10 7.45
C LEU A 95 -6.49 5.50 8.68
N SER A 96 -6.62 4.76 9.79
CA SER A 96 -5.76 4.94 10.97
C SER A 96 -4.28 4.69 10.64
N ASN A 97 -3.99 3.63 9.89
CA ASN A 97 -2.65 3.26 9.46
C ASN A 97 -2.07 4.30 8.49
N LEU A 98 -2.87 4.84 7.57
CA LEU A 98 -2.44 5.88 6.65
C LEU A 98 -1.87 7.10 7.42
N ASP A 99 -2.63 7.61 8.38
CA ASP A 99 -2.20 8.76 9.20
C ASP A 99 -1.01 8.39 10.12
N TYR A 100 -1.09 7.24 10.79
CA TYR A 100 -0.05 6.79 11.72
C TYR A 100 1.29 6.54 11.04
N LEU A 101 1.33 5.73 9.97
CA LEU A 101 2.56 5.40 9.26
C LEU A 101 3.20 6.64 8.63
N ALA A 102 2.39 7.58 8.12
CA ALA A 102 2.88 8.86 7.63
C ALA A 102 3.50 9.69 8.76
N SER A 103 2.85 9.73 9.92
CA SER A 103 3.32 10.51 11.09
C SER A 103 4.66 10.05 11.65
N ILE A 104 4.98 8.76 11.55
CA ILE A 104 6.23 8.17 12.03
C ILE A 104 7.28 7.95 10.92
N GLY A 105 7.02 8.44 9.70
CA GLY A 105 7.93 8.33 8.56
C GLY A 105 8.12 6.91 8.02
N LYS A 106 7.15 6.01 8.26
CA LYS A 106 7.18 4.62 7.76
C LYS A 106 6.30 4.39 6.53
N LEU A 107 5.53 5.38 6.10
CA LEU A 107 4.73 5.29 4.88
C LEU A 107 5.61 5.55 3.65
N TYR A 108 5.96 4.49 2.95
CA TYR A 108 6.79 4.56 1.75
C TYR A 108 5.98 4.86 0.48
N GLU A 109 4.83 4.20 0.34
CA GLU A 109 3.96 4.34 -0.83
C GLU A 109 2.50 4.17 -0.41
N VAL A 110 1.61 5.00 -0.94
CA VAL A 110 0.16 4.76 -0.90
C VAL A 110 -0.30 4.32 -2.28
N ARG A 111 -1.23 3.37 -2.34
CA ARG A 111 -1.81 2.87 -3.57
C ARG A 111 -3.32 2.97 -3.54
N THR A 112 -3.89 3.51 -4.61
CA THR A 112 -5.34 3.55 -4.82
C THR A 112 -5.67 2.96 -6.18
N VAL A 113 -6.45 1.89 -6.19
CA VAL A 113 -7.00 1.33 -7.43
C VAL A 113 -8.21 2.15 -7.83
N ILE A 114 -8.17 2.73 -9.02
CA ILE A 114 -9.21 3.62 -9.54
C ILE A 114 -10.25 2.78 -10.28
N VAL A 115 -11.44 2.68 -9.68
CA VAL A 115 -12.58 1.94 -10.24
C VAL A 115 -13.72 2.94 -10.47
N PRO A 116 -13.92 3.42 -11.71
CA PRO A 116 -14.99 4.35 -12.04
C PRO A 116 -16.37 3.79 -11.65
N GLU A 117 -17.31 4.67 -11.35
CA GLU A 117 -18.72 4.37 -11.04
C GLU A 117 -18.95 3.55 -9.76
N ILE A 118 -17.89 3.00 -9.15
CA ILE A 118 -17.97 2.23 -7.90
C ILE A 118 -17.46 3.03 -6.73
N PHE A 119 -16.22 3.52 -6.83
CA PHE A 119 -15.59 4.28 -5.75
C PHE A 119 -15.68 5.79 -6.05
N ASN A 120 -15.86 6.59 -4.99
CA ASN A 120 -15.63 8.02 -5.08
C ASN A 120 -14.12 8.26 -5.13
N ASN A 121 -13.55 8.10 -6.35
CA ASN A 121 -12.11 8.16 -6.56
C ASN A 121 -11.56 9.57 -6.29
N GLU A 122 -12.28 10.62 -6.69
CA GLU A 122 -11.88 12.02 -6.50
C GLU A 122 -11.72 12.34 -5.01
N GLU A 123 -12.72 11.99 -4.19
CA GLU A 123 -12.68 12.21 -2.75
C GLU A 123 -11.56 11.38 -2.10
N THR A 124 -11.40 10.12 -2.50
CA THR A 124 -10.33 9.27 -1.98
C THR A 124 -8.96 9.84 -2.32
N VAL A 125 -8.72 10.21 -3.58
CA VAL A 125 -7.46 10.80 -4.03
C VAL A 125 -7.18 12.11 -3.30
N LYS A 126 -8.19 12.99 -3.17
CA LYS A 126 -8.05 14.24 -2.43
C LYS A 126 -7.65 14.01 -0.98
N ARG A 127 -8.38 13.15 -0.25
CA ARG A 127 -8.14 12.89 1.18
C ARG A 127 -6.78 12.22 1.45
N VAL A 128 -6.39 11.26 0.61
CA VAL A 128 -5.04 10.66 0.67
C VAL A 128 -3.98 11.74 0.47
N SER A 129 -4.17 12.61 -0.52
CA SER A 129 -3.22 13.68 -0.84
C SER A 129 -3.08 14.71 0.29
N GLU A 130 -4.18 15.07 0.95
CA GLU A 130 -4.17 15.94 2.13
C GLU A 130 -3.33 15.36 3.27
N ILE A 131 -3.44 14.03 3.51
CA ILE A 131 -2.65 13.34 4.54
C ILE A 131 -1.17 13.27 4.14
N ILE A 132 -0.88 12.92 2.89
CA ILE A 132 0.49 12.91 2.36
C ILE A 132 1.13 14.31 2.54
N ASN A 133 0.45 15.36 2.09
CA ASN A 133 0.96 16.73 2.18
C ASN A 133 1.17 17.20 3.62
N LYS A 134 0.34 16.75 4.57
CA LYS A 134 0.44 17.08 5.99
C LYS A 134 1.77 16.60 6.61
N TYR A 135 2.27 15.44 6.19
CA TYR A 135 3.44 14.80 6.79
C TYR A 135 4.69 14.88 5.90
N ASP A 136 4.64 14.36 4.69
CA ASP A 136 5.71 14.45 3.70
C ASP A 136 5.15 14.42 2.27
N PRO A 137 5.16 15.54 1.54
CA PRO A 137 4.65 15.61 0.17
C PRO A 137 5.39 14.72 -0.83
N ASN A 138 6.54 14.15 -0.48
CA ASN A 138 7.32 13.26 -1.33
C ASN A 138 6.97 11.78 -1.16
N ILE A 139 6.13 11.40 -0.19
CA ILE A 139 5.57 10.05 -0.10
C ILE A 139 4.98 9.68 -1.46
N ARG A 140 5.36 8.51 -1.98
CA ARG A 140 4.91 8.05 -3.29
C ARG A 140 3.41 7.75 -3.26
N TYR A 141 2.67 8.37 -4.16
CA TYR A 141 1.25 8.07 -4.37
C TYR A 141 1.04 7.41 -5.72
N LYS A 142 0.64 6.14 -5.72
CA LYS A 142 0.41 5.36 -6.93
C LYS A 142 -1.08 5.23 -7.21
N LEU A 143 -1.51 5.81 -8.32
CA LEU A 143 -2.86 5.67 -8.88
C LEU A 143 -2.84 4.51 -9.87
N ILE A 144 -3.56 3.44 -9.56
CA ILE A 144 -3.55 2.19 -10.33
C ILE A 144 -4.84 2.10 -11.15
N LYS A 145 -4.72 1.98 -12.47
CA LYS A 145 -5.88 1.73 -13.32
C LYS A 145 -6.48 0.37 -13.00
N PHE A 146 -7.76 0.35 -12.71
CA PHE A 146 -8.51 -0.89 -12.60
C PHE A 146 -8.43 -1.67 -13.93
N ARG A 147 -8.19 -2.97 -13.80
CA ARG A 147 -8.24 -3.94 -14.91
C ARG A 147 -9.21 -5.03 -14.53
N ASN A 148 -10.07 -5.42 -15.49
CA ASN A 148 -11.10 -6.44 -15.28
C ASN A 148 -10.57 -7.90 -15.35
N LEU A 149 -9.25 -8.10 -15.24
CA LEU A 149 -8.60 -9.40 -15.24
C LEU A 149 -8.36 -9.86 -13.80
N GLY A 150 -8.73 -11.11 -13.50
CA GLY A 150 -8.50 -11.70 -12.16
C GLY A 150 -9.39 -11.16 -11.04
N VAL A 151 -10.43 -10.38 -11.38
CA VAL A 151 -11.35 -9.76 -10.41
C VAL A 151 -12.59 -10.62 -10.17
N ARG A 152 -13.32 -10.30 -9.08
CA ARG A 152 -14.63 -10.92 -8.77
C ARG A 152 -15.58 -10.76 -9.97
N HIS A 153 -16.49 -11.74 -10.15
CA HIS A 153 -17.42 -11.76 -11.29
C HIS A 153 -18.24 -10.46 -11.42
N SER A 154 -18.65 -9.88 -10.27
CA SER A 154 -19.38 -8.61 -10.22
C SER A 154 -18.64 -7.41 -10.78
N LEU A 155 -17.31 -7.47 -10.87
CA LEU A 155 -16.47 -6.37 -11.37
C LEU A 155 -15.99 -6.56 -12.81
N LYS A 156 -16.23 -7.75 -13.40
CA LYS A 156 -15.71 -8.06 -14.76
C LYS A 156 -16.26 -7.16 -15.88
N SER A 157 -17.46 -6.62 -15.70
CA SER A 157 -18.11 -5.73 -16.68
C SER A 157 -17.78 -4.27 -16.50
N HIS A 158 -17.09 -3.87 -15.40
CA HIS A 158 -16.75 -2.47 -15.17
C HIS A 158 -15.61 -2.02 -16.08
N PRO A 159 -15.70 -0.81 -16.64
CA PRO A 159 -14.67 -0.27 -17.52
C PRO A 159 -13.40 0.09 -16.73
N SER A 160 -12.27 -0.04 -17.41
CA SER A 160 -11.03 0.59 -16.93
C SER A 160 -11.14 2.12 -17.04
N PRO A 161 -10.53 2.89 -16.13
CA PRO A 161 -10.53 4.35 -16.23
C PRO A 161 -9.80 4.81 -17.48
N SER A 162 -10.28 5.88 -18.12
CA SER A 162 -9.60 6.51 -19.26
C SER A 162 -8.31 7.22 -18.80
N ASP A 163 -7.36 7.41 -19.72
CA ASP A 163 -6.15 8.18 -19.42
C ASP A 163 -6.47 9.59 -18.97
N LYS A 164 -7.44 10.24 -19.63
CA LYS A 164 -7.92 11.57 -19.25
C LYS A 164 -8.40 11.62 -17.79
N TYR A 165 -9.18 10.63 -17.36
CA TYR A 165 -9.67 10.57 -15.97
C TYR A 165 -8.52 10.34 -14.98
N MET A 166 -7.55 9.51 -15.33
CA MET A 166 -6.35 9.33 -14.51
C MET A 166 -5.54 10.62 -14.37
N ASP A 167 -5.40 11.39 -15.46
CA ASP A 167 -4.73 12.70 -15.42
C ASP A 167 -5.51 13.72 -14.58
N GLU A 168 -6.84 13.71 -14.63
CA GLU A 168 -7.70 14.55 -13.76
C GLU A 168 -7.45 14.20 -12.28
N LEU A 169 -7.39 12.92 -11.92
CA LEU A 169 -7.09 12.49 -10.56
C LEU A 169 -5.67 12.86 -10.11
N LYS A 170 -4.69 12.74 -11.01
CA LYS A 170 -3.33 13.20 -10.75
C LYS A 170 -3.31 14.71 -10.46
N ASN A 171 -4.01 15.51 -11.27
CA ASN A 171 -4.12 16.95 -11.05
C ASN A 171 -4.79 17.29 -9.69
N ILE A 172 -5.79 16.50 -9.25
CA ILE A 172 -6.37 16.64 -7.90
C ILE A 172 -5.29 16.41 -6.84
N SER A 173 -4.49 15.36 -6.98
CA SER A 173 -3.43 15.03 -6.04
C SER A 173 -2.34 16.13 -5.98
N GLU A 174 -1.90 16.63 -7.14
CA GLU A 174 -0.93 17.73 -7.23
C GLU A 174 -1.44 19.02 -6.58
N LYS A 175 -2.70 19.40 -6.83
CA LYS A 175 -3.34 20.57 -6.22
C LYS A 175 -3.46 20.44 -4.69
N ASN A 176 -3.52 19.23 -4.16
CA ASN A 176 -3.52 18.95 -2.73
C ASN A 176 -2.13 18.71 -2.15
N GLY A 177 -1.07 19.02 -2.89
CA GLY A 177 0.30 19.15 -2.42
C GLY A 177 1.19 17.93 -2.61
N CYS A 178 0.72 16.81 -3.18
CA CYS A 178 1.57 15.67 -3.50
C CYS A 178 2.59 16.03 -4.59
N LYS A 179 3.85 15.56 -4.42
CA LYS A 179 4.93 15.82 -5.37
C LYS A 179 5.41 14.57 -6.11
N ASN A 180 5.08 13.37 -5.62
CA ASN A 180 5.55 12.10 -6.16
C ASN A 180 4.37 11.20 -6.52
N ILE A 181 3.75 11.44 -7.67
CA ILE A 181 2.55 10.73 -8.13
C ILE A 181 2.88 9.88 -9.35
N ILE A 182 2.49 8.61 -9.31
CA ILE A 182 2.72 7.63 -10.38
C ILE A 182 1.37 7.07 -10.82
N ILE A 183 1.13 7.06 -12.14
CA ILE A 183 0.00 6.35 -12.76
C ILE A 183 0.52 5.04 -13.36
N VAL A 184 -0.19 3.92 -13.09
CA VAL A 184 0.12 2.58 -13.64
C VAL A 184 -1.12 1.85 -14.09
#